data_50a1669b70e27371e3a4c8ad75d1fbd9
#
_entry.id   50a1669b70e27371e3a4c8ad75d1fbd9
#
_cell.length_a   1.000
_cell.length_b   1.000
_cell.length_c   1.000
_cell.angle_alpha   90.00
_cell.angle_beta   90.00
_cell.angle_gamma   90.00
#
_symmetry.space_group_name_H-M   'P 1'
#
loop_
_entity.id
_entity.type
_entity.pdbx_description
1 polymer ?
#
loop_
_entity_poly.entity_id
_entity_poly.type
_entity_poly.pdbx_seq_one_letter_code
_entity_poly.pdbx_strand_id
1 'polypeptide(L)'
;MKTAVLVFPGSNCDHDAYHALKHVVGVDAEFVWHKQATLDGFDAVVIPGGFTYGDYLRSGAMAKLSPVMGAVRRFAEGGGPVIGICNGFQILLEAGLLPGAMIVNDSLRFVCDYVHLRAGTDRTPFTRGIPEGTVLKIPVAHYQGNYYADERTLSSLEERGQVVFRYCDPDGEVTKGSNPNGSARNIAGICNEAGNVLGMMPHPERCSEEAMGSADGRRLFDAMVAWLGERPA
;
A
#
# COMPACT_ATOMS: atom_id res chain seq x y z
N MET A 1 3.04 -18.28 9.64
CA MET A 1 2.90 -16.85 9.33
C MET A 1 1.43 -16.48 9.37
N LYS A 2 1.11 -15.43 10.13
CA LYS A 2 -0.26 -14.95 10.34
C LYS A 2 -0.36 -13.46 10.03
N THR A 3 -1.27 -13.06 9.15
CA THR A 3 -1.42 -11.68 8.68
C THR A 3 -2.72 -11.06 9.22
N ALA A 4 -2.63 -9.86 9.79
CA ALA A 4 -3.79 -9.08 10.20
C ALA A 4 -4.31 -8.27 9.00
N VAL A 5 -5.60 -8.43 8.66
CA VAL A 5 -6.31 -7.55 7.72
C VAL A 5 -7.19 -6.62 8.55
N LEU A 6 -6.86 -5.34 8.58
CA LEU A 6 -7.59 -4.39 9.42
C LEU A 6 -8.94 -4.05 8.81
N VAL A 7 -9.95 -3.95 9.68
CA VAL A 7 -11.31 -3.59 9.29
C VAL A 7 -11.74 -2.32 10.02
N PHE A 8 -12.07 -1.30 9.25
CA PHE A 8 -12.63 -0.04 9.74
C PHE A 8 -14.08 0.11 9.25
N PRO A 9 -14.91 0.93 9.91
CA PRO A 9 -16.19 1.32 9.35
C PRO A 9 -15.99 1.93 7.96
N GLY A 10 -16.59 1.33 6.91
CA GLY A 10 -16.42 1.76 5.52
C GLY A 10 -15.22 1.17 4.77
N SER A 11 -14.44 0.25 5.35
CA SER A 11 -13.54 -0.61 4.57
C SER A 11 -14.37 -1.47 3.62
N ASN A 12 -13.94 -1.64 2.39
CA ASN A 12 -14.61 -2.50 1.41
C ASN A 12 -13.67 -3.38 0.58
N CYS A 13 -12.35 -3.20 0.70
CA CYS A 13 -11.34 -4.06 0.09
C CYS A 13 -10.68 -5.02 1.11
N ASP A 14 -11.21 -5.11 2.31
CA ASP A 14 -10.74 -6.01 3.36
C ASP A 14 -10.94 -7.48 2.97
N HIS A 15 -12.11 -7.80 2.38
CA HIS A 15 -12.38 -9.15 1.88
C HIS A 15 -11.52 -9.50 0.67
N ASP A 16 -11.22 -8.55 -0.23
CA ASP A 16 -10.30 -8.76 -1.36
C ASP A 16 -8.89 -9.07 -0.85
N ALA A 17 -8.40 -8.29 0.14
CA ALA A 17 -7.09 -8.53 0.76
C ALA A 17 -7.04 -9.88 1.51
N TYR A 18 -8.10 -10.22 2.24
CA TYR A 18 -8.22 -11.51 2.91
C TYR A 18 -8.21 -12.65 1.90
N HIS A 19 -8.98 -12.54 0.81
CA HIS A 19 -9.02 -13.55 -0.26
C HIS A 19 -7.64 -13.74 -0.88
N ALA A 20 -6.97 -12.65 -1.27
CA ALA A 20 -5.63 -12.71 -1.86
C ALA A 20 -4.63 -13.43 -0.94
N LEU A 21 -4.62 -13.09 0.34
CA LEU A 21 -3.72 -13.69 1.31
C LEU A 21 -4.06 -15.16 1.59
N LYS A 22 -5.32 -15.44 1.95
CA LYS A 22 -5.72 -16.76 2.45
C LYS A 22 -5.92 -17.80 1.36
N HIS A 23 -6.56 -17.40 0.25
CA HIS A 23 -6.98 -18.35 -0.78
C HIS A 23 -6.06 -18.39 -1.98
N VAL A 24 -5.36 -17.30 -2.29
CA VAL A 24 -4.45 -17.22 -3.44
C VAL A 24 -3.00 -17.51 -3.03
N VAL A 25 -2.51 -16.81 -1.99
CA VAL A 25 -1.13 -16.96 -1.49
C VAL A 25 -1.01 -18.14 -0.52
N GLY A 26 -2.08 -18.48 0.20
CA GLY A 26 -2.14 -19.63 1.10
C GLY A 26 -1.55 -19.36 2.50
N VAL A 27 -1.54 -18.09 2.94
CA VAL A 27 -1.09 -17.73 4.29
C VAL A 27 -2.27 -17.57 5.25
N ASP A 28 -2.03 -17.74 6.54
CA ASP A 28 -3.07 -17.49 7.52
C ASP A 28 -3.37 -16.00 7.60
N ALA A 29 -4.64 -15.63 7.47
CA ALA A 29 -5.11 -14.26 7.52
C ALA A 29 -6.34 -14.15 8.42
N GLU A 30 -6.40 -13.10 9.22
CA GLU A 30 -7.54 -12.82 10.11
C GLU A 30 -7.96 -11.35 10.02
N PHE A 31 -9.26 -11.13 10.12
CA PHE A 31 -9.79 -9.78 10.25
C PHE A 31 -9.57 -9.24 11.65
N VAL A 32 -9.04 -8.02 11.72
CA VAL A 32 -8.80 -7.30 12.97
C VAL A 32 -9.64 -6.02 12.98
N TRP A 33 -10.62 -5.97 13.88
CA TRP A 33 -11.50 -4.81 13.99
C TRP A 33 -10.77 -3.59 14.58
N HIS A 34 -11.03 -2.41 14.04
CA HIS A 34 -10.32 -1.16 14.36
C HIS A 34 -10.30 -0.77 15.85
N LYS A 35 -11.17 -1.37 16.68
CA LYS A 35 -11.19 -1.13 18.14
C LYS A 35 -10.18 -1.98 18.90
N GLN A 36 -9.57 -2.98 18.30
CA GLN A 36 -8.51 -3.75 18.95
C GLN A 36 -7.28 -2.87 19.19
N ALA A 37 -6.65 -3.05 20.35
CA ALA A 37 -5.51 -2.24 20.78
C ALA A 37 -4.17 -2.99 20.69
N THR A 38 -4.18 -4.25 20.28
CA THR A 38 -2.99 -5.10 20.12
C THR A 38 -3.01 -5.86 18.80
N LEU A 39 -1.81 -6.15 18.28
CA LEU A 39 -1.55 -7.00 17.11
C LEU A 39 -0.62 -8.16 17.47
N ASP A 40 -0.62 -8.56 18.74
CA ASP A 40 0.20 -9.66 19.22
C ASP A 40 -0.13 -10.97 18.50
N GLY A 41 0.90 -11.71 18.09
CA GLY A 41 0.78 -12.96 17.36
C GLY A 41 0.55 -12.82 15.86
N PHE A 42 0.59 -11.60 15.33
CA PHE A 42 0.63 -11.37 13.88
C PHE A 42 2.06 -11.10 13.40
N ASP A 43 2.36 -11.58 12.19
CA ASP A 43 3.66 -11.43 11.54
C ASP A 43 3.65 -10.29 10.50
N ALA A 44 2.48 -9.92 9.99
CA ALA A 44 2.28 -8.84 9.02
C ALA A 44 0.93 -8.15 9.21
N VAL A 45 0.82 -6.92 8.69
CA VAL A 45 -0.41 -6.11 8.75
C VAL A 45 -0.75 -5.57 7.38
N VAL A 46 -2.01 -5.73 6.95
CA VAL A 46 -2.59 -5.10 5.77
C VAL A 46 -3.66 -4.12 6.21
N ILE A 47 -3.51 -2.85 5.82
CA ILE A 47 -4.53 -1.81 5.94
C ILE A 47 -5.17 -1.68 4.57
N PRO A 48 -6.38 -2.22 4.37
CA PRO A 48 -7.00 -2.32 3.05
C PRO A 48 -7.53 -0.98 2.54
N GLY A 49 -7.90 -0.98 1.26
CA GLY A 49 -8.63 0.10 0.63
C GLY A 49 -10.07 0.21 1.10
N GLY A 50 -10.73 1.30 0.70
CA GLY A 50 -12.12 1.58 1.03
C GLY A 50 -12.38 3.07 1.18
N PHE A 51 -13.45 3.38 1.92
CA PHE A 51 -13.88 4.74 2.25
C PHE A 51 -14.13 4.82 3.76
N THR A 52 -13.05 4.64 4.54
CA THR A 52 -13.13 4.56 5.99
C THR A 52 -13.82 5.79 6.59
N TYR A 53 -14.85 5.54 7.39
CA TYR A 53 -15.73 6.56 7.96
C TYR A 53 -16.36 7.50 6.92
N GLY A 54 -16.55 7.01 5.64
CA GLY A 54 -17.13 7.81 4.56
C GLY A 54 -16.26 8.98 4.12
N ASP A 55 -14.93 8.89 4.34
CA ASP A 55 -13.95 9.95 4.05
C ASP A 55 -14.27 11.32 4.71
N TYR A 56 -15.00 11.28 5.83
CA TYR A 56 -15.33 12.48 6.60
C TYR A 56 -14.05 13.26 6.95
N LEU A 57 -14.09 14.59 6.79
CA LEU A 57 -12.98 15.54 6.85
C LEU A 57 -12.03 15.40 5.66
N ARG A 58 -11.43 14.25 5.46
CA ARG A 58 -10.65 13.78 4.32
C ARG A 58 -10.33 12.29 4.50
N SER A 59 -9.94 11.65 3.41
CA SER A 59 -9.64 10.22 3.40
C SER A 59 -8.60 9.82 4.44
N GLY A 60 -8.92 8.83 5.27
CA GLY A 60 -8.04 8.32 6.33
C GLY A 60 -8.02 9.12 7.63
N ALA A 61 -8.51 10.37 7.65
CA ALA A 61 -8.38 11.26 8.80
C ALA A 61 -9.05 10.75 10.09
N MET A 62 -10.20 10.12 9.97
CA MET A 62 -10.90 9.53 11.12
C MET A 62 -10.30 8.20 11.55
N ALA A 63 -9.86 7.38 10.58
CA ALA A 63 -9.31 6.06 10.84
C ALA A 63 -8.04 6.11 11.69
N LYS A 64 -7.18 7.15 11.52
CA LYS A 64 -5.96 7.33 12.33
C LYS A 64 -6.20 7.41 13.83
N LEU A 65 -7.42 7.79 14.25
CA LEU A 65 -7.81 7.89 15.67
C LEU A 65 -8.25 6.55 16.26
N SER A 66 -8.39 5.51 15.45
CA SER A 66 -8.80 4.19 15.92
C SER A 66 -7.73 3.54 16.80
N PRO A 67 -8.12 2.84 17.88
CA PRO A 67 -7.18 2.19 18.80
C PRO A 67 -6.15 1.29 18.12
N VAL A 68 -6.53 0.57 17.05
CA VAL A 68 -5.65 -0.32 16.30
C VAL A 68 -4.46 0.43 15.69
N MET A 69 -4.59 1.72 15.34
CA MET A 69 -3.48 2.48 14.76
C MET A 69 -2.32 2.72 15.74
N GLY A 70 -2.62 2.76 17.05
CA GLY A 70 -1.58 2.74 18.08
C GLY A 70 -0.82 1.40 18.10
N ALA A 71 -1.52 0.29 17.88
CA ALA A 71 -0.89 -1.04 17.75
C ALA A 71 -0.09 -1.17 16.44
N VAL A 72 -0.61 -0.65 15.32
CA VAL A 72 0.11 -0.60 14.03
C VAL A 72 1.43 0.16 14.17
N ARG A 73 1.43 1.30 14.85
CA ARG A 73 2.65 2.09 15.09
C ARG A 73 3.69 1.27 15.85
N ARG A 74 3.32 0.67 16.99
CA ARG A 74 4.25 -0.18 17.77
C ARG A 74 4.74 -1.39 16.96
N PHE A 75 3.86 -2.02 16.19
CA PHE A 75 4.20 -3.15 15.32
C PHE A 75 5.23 -2.75 14.24
N ALA A 76 5.02 -1.60 13.60
CA ALA A 76 5.95 -1.05 12.60
C ALA A 76 7.30 -0.65 13.23
N GLU A 77 7.29 0.01 14.40
CA GLU A 77 8.50 0.37 15.17
C GLU A 77 9.30 -0.87 15.60
N GLY A 78 8.61 -1.99 15.85
CA GLY A 78 9.23 -3.30 16.09
C GLY A 78 9.76 -3.99 14.84
N GLY A 79 9.70 -3.34 13.67
CA GLY A 79 10.17 -3.87 12.38
C GLY A 79 9.20 -4.82 11.68
N GLY A 80 7.95 -4.91 12.14
CA GLY A 80 6.91 -5.69 11.50
C GLY A 80 6.48 -5.06 10.15
N PRO A 81 6.25 -5.87 9.09
CA PRO A 81 5.83 -5.36 7.79
C PRO A 81 4.37 -4.89 7.81
N VAL A 82 4.15 -3.67 7.32
CA VAL A 82 2.83 -3.04 7.19
C VAL A 82 2.65 -2.56 5.77
N ILE A 83 1.57 -2.98 5.10
CA ILE A 83 1.17 -2.41 3.81
C ILE A 83 -0.17 -1.70 3.93
N GLY A 84 -0.22 -0.44 3.48
CA GLY A 84 -1.44 0.34 3.31
C GLY A 84 -1.79 0.48 1.83
N ILE A 85 -2.97 -0.01 1.44
CA ILE A 85 -3.44 -0.04 0.05
C ILE A 85 -4.53 1.03 -0.13
N CYS A 86 -4.39 1.91 -1.11
CA CYS A 86 -5.35 2.97 -1.43
C CYS A 86 -5.76 3.78 -0.19
N ASN A 87 -6.95 3.59 0.36
CA ASN A 87 -7.36 4.24 1.60
C ASN A 87 -6.43 3.88 2.79
N GLY A 88 -5.86 2.67 2.82
CA GLY A 88 -4.83 2.29 3.79
C GLY A 88 -3.56 3.16 3.70
N PHE A 89 -3.13 3.53 2.49
CA PHE A 89 -2.03 4.47 2.31
C PHE A 89 -2.39 5.86 2.85
N GLN A 90 -3.60 6.34 2.55
CA GLN A 90 -4.10 7.61 3.09
C GLN A 90 -4.10 7.62 4.64
N ILE A 91 -4.49 6.49 5.26
CA ILE A 91 -4.45 6.32 6.72
C ILE A 91 -3.00 6.37 7.25
N LEU A 92 -2.04 5.73 6.57
CA LEU A 92 -0.63 5.76 6.96
C LEU A 92 -0.05 7.18 6.90
N LEU A 93 -0.40 7.97 5.87
CA LEU A 93 -0.02 9.38 5.77
C LEU A 93 -0.63 10.20 6.91
N GLU A 94 -1.93 10.08 7.15
CA GLU A 94 -2.65 10.78 8.21
C GLU A 94 -2.14 10.42 9.62
N ALA A 95 -1.71 9.17 9.80
CA ALA A 95 -1.12 8.70 11.06
C ALA A 95 0.35 9.12 11.23
N GLY A 96 0.97 9.74 10.21
CA GLY A 96 2.38 10.13 10.25
C GLY A 96 3.34 8.95 10.29
N LEU A 97 2.93 7.79 9.73
CA LEU A 97 3.79 6.62 9.51
C LEU A 97 4.53 6.69 8.18
N LEU A 98 4.02 7.49 7.27
CA LEU A 98 4.65 7.86 5.99
C LEU A 98 4.58 9.38 5.81
N PRO A 99 5.55 10.00 5.12
CA PRO A 99 5.56 11.45 4.88
C PRO A 99 4.66 11.85 3.70
N GLY A 100 4.23 13.10 3.67
CA GLY A 100 3.40 13.68 2.61
C GLY A 100 1.92 13.65 2.91
N ALA A 101 1.12 13.86 1.88
CA ALA A 101 -0.35 13.90 1.95
C ALA A 101 -0.97 13.34 0.66
N MET A 102 -2.24 12.96 0.74
CA MET A 102 -3.01 12.59 -0.43
C MET A 102 -4.06 13.67 -0.72
N ILE A 103 -4.10 14.13 -1.96
CA ILE A 103 -5.07 15.14 -2.41
C ILE A 103 -5.94 14.59 -3.55
N VAL A 104 -6.94 15.38 -3.94
CA VAL A 104 -7.85 15.05 -5.05
C VAL A 104 -7.07 14.92 -6.35
N ASN A 105 -7.46 13.96 -7.19
CA ASN A 105 -6.88 13.77 -8.53
C ASN A 105 -6.95 15.07 -9.36
N ASP A 106 -5.93 15.35 -10.15
CA ASP A 106 -5.87 16.55 -11.02
C ASP A 106 -7.08 16.66 -11.96
N SER A 107 -7.60 15.51 -12.40
CA SER A 107 -8.79 15.44 -13.27
C SER A 107 -10.08 15.83 -12.56
N LEU A 108 -10.10 15.94 -11.23
CA LEU A 108 -11.28 16.07 -10.36
C LEU A 108 -12.32 14.96 -10.62
N ARG A 109 -11.86 13.78 -11.06
CA ARG A 109 -12.71 12.62 -11.37
C ARG A 109 -12.19 11.40 -10.61
N PHE A 110 -13.11 10.46 -10.36
CA PHE A 110 -12.75 9.14 -9.91
C PHE A 110 -12.04 8.39 -11.07
N VAL A 111 -10.87 7.83 -10.78
CA VAL A 111 -10.09 7.03 -11.74
C VAL A 111 -10.23 5.57 -11.34
N CYS A 112 -10.70 4.72 -12.27
CA CYS A 112 -10.79 3.28 -12.11
C CYS A 112 -10.28 2.64 -13.39
N ASP A 113 -9.02 2.18 -13.37
CA ASP A 113 -8.34 1.63 -14.55
C ASP A 113 -7.15 0.76 -14.13
N TYR A 114 -6.63 -0.04 -15.06
CA TYR A 114 -5.33 -0.67 -14.92
C TYR A 114 -4.21 0.31 -15.27
N VAL A 115 -3.21 0.37 -14.41
CA VAL A 115 -2.00 1.19 -14.61
C VAL A 115 -0.77 0.30 -14.58
N HIS A 116 0.34 0.81 -15.12
CA HIS A 116 1.63 0.16 -15.02
C HIS A 116 2.48 0.84 -13.94
N LEU A 117 3.16 0.02 -13.15
CA LEU A 117 4.02 0.44 -12.06
C LEU A 117 5.43 -0.06 -12.30
N ARG A 118 6.40 0.84 -12.28
CA ARG A 118 7.81 0.48 -12.28
C ARG A 118 8.30 0.35 -10.84
N ALA A 119 8.86 -0.81 -10.49
CA ALA A 119 9.51 -1.03 -9.19
C ALA A 119 10.80 -0.19 -9.10
N GLY A 120 10.93 0.59 -8.04
CA GLY A 120 12.09 1.45 -7.77
C GLY A 120 13.11 0.84 -6.81
N THR A 121 12.76 -0.27 -6.15
CA THR A 121 13.65 -0.98 -5.22
C THR A 121 13.16 -2.41 -4.98
N ASP A 122 14.08 -3.31 -4.69
CA ASP A 122 13.82 -4.71 -4.29
C ASP A 122 14.07 -4.96 -2.78
N ARG A 123 14.32 -3.89 -2.01
CA ARG A 123 14.81 -3.96 -0.62
C ARG A 123 13.73 -3.97 0.45
N THR A 124 12.46 -3.83 0.07
CA THR A 124 11.35 -3.85 1.03
C THR A 124 10.79 -5.27 1.19
N PRO A 125 10.10 -5.58 2.29
CA PRO A 125 9.35 -6.83 2.44
C PRO A 125 8.42 -7.14 1.28
N PHE A 126 7.89 -6.10 0.63
CA PHE A 126 6.86 -6.20 -0.42
C PHE A 126 7.43 -6.22 -1.84
N THR A 127 8.74 -6.01 -1.99
CA THR A 127 9.43 -6.04 -3.28
C THR A 127 10.57 -7.06 -3.33
N ARG A 128 10.75 -7.84 -2.26
CA ARG A 128 11.74 -8.91 -2.19
C ARG A 128 11.59 -9.87 -3.37
N GLY A 129 12.63 -10.00 -4.20
CA GLY A 129 12.59 -10.82 -5.41
C GLY A 129 11.86 -10.20 -6.59
N ILE A 130 11.46 -8.93 -6.51
CA ILE A 130 10.97 -8.13 -7.64
C ILE A 130 12.12 -7.19 -8.05
N PRO A 131 12.86 -7.47 -9.12
CA PRO A 131 13.99 -6.64 -9.52
C PRO A 131 13.58 -5.19 -9.77
N GLU A 132 14.48 -4.25 -9.44
CA GLU A 132 14.31 -2.84 -9.81
C GLU A 132 14.10 -2.72 -11.33
N GLY A 133 13.19 -1.85 -11.73
CA GLY A 133 12.79 -1.68 -13.13
C GLY A 133 11.71 -2.64 -13.61
N THR A 134 11.32 -3.65 -12.82
CA THR A 134 10.18 -4.53 -13.18
C THR A 134 8.91 -3.71 -13.34
N VAL A 135 8.18 -3.96 -14.43
CA VAL A 135 6.86 -3.37 -14.68
C VAL A 135 5.77 -4.32 -14.23
N LEU A 136 4.84 -3.80 -13.40
CA LEU A 136 3.68 -4.53 -12.89
C LEU A 136 2.40 -3.85 -13.38
N LYS A 137 1.40 -4.64 -13.80
CA LYS A 137 0.08 -4.16 -14.21
C LYS A 137 -0.90 -4.34 -13.06
N ILE A 138 -1.28 -3.24 -12.38
CA ILE A 138 -2.11 -3.25 -11.15
C ILE A 138 -3.23 -2.22 -11.28
N PRO A 139 -4.48 -2.50 -10.87
CA PRO A 139 -5.58 -1.55 -10.96
C PRO A 139 -5.51 -0.46 -9.90
N VAL A 140 -6.06 0.71 -10.23
CA VAL A 140 -6.37 1.81 -9.31
C VAL A 140 -7.87 2.06 -9.28
N ALA A 141 -8.39 2.53 -8.13
CA ALA A 141 -9.79 2.91 -7.95
C ALA A 141 -9.89 4.01 -6.87
N HIS A 142 -9.76 5.29 -7.26
CA HIS A 142 -9.69 6.39 -6.29
C HIS A 142 -10.13 7.73 -6.87
N TYR A 143 -10.63 8.61 -5.99
CA TYR A 143 -10.88 10.03 -6.24
C TYR A 143 -9.75 10.92 -5.67
N GLN A 144 -9.14 10.49 -4.56
CA GLN A 144 -8.03 11.16 -3.88
C GLN A 144 -6.80 10.23 -3.93
N GLY A 145 -6.10 10.23 -5.07
CA GLY A 145 -4.92 9.39 -5.29
C GLY A 145 -3.66 10.19 -5.64
N ASN A 146 -3.76 11.51 -5.68
CA ASN A 146 -2.66 12.41 -6.01
C ASN A 146 -1.76 12.58 -4.78
N TYR A 147 -0.60 11.92 -4.78
CA TYR A 147 0.40 12.05 -3.72
C TYR A 147 1.11 13.42 -3.83
N TYR A 148 1.14 14.14 -2.72
CA TYR A 148 1.76 15.44 -2.60
C TYR A 148 2.75 15.49 -1.43
N ALA A 149 3.92 16.07 -1.67
CA ALA A 149 4.88 16.45 -0.64
C ALA A 149 5.68 17.68 -1.11
N ASP A 150 6.33 18.37 -0.19
CA ASP A 150 7.24 19.45 -0.56
C ASP A 150 8.51 18.91 -1.23
N GLU A 151 9.24 19.77 -1.96
CA GLU A 151 10.42 19.38 -2.73
C GLU A 151 11.54 18.77 -1.85
N ARG A 152 11.67 19.21 -0.60
CA ARG A 152 12.64 18.67 0.34
C ARG A 152 12.30 17.22 0.69
N THR A 153 11.03 16.95 0.98
CA THR A 153 10.53 15.60 1.26
C THR A 153 10.66 14.70 0.03
N LEU A 154 10.28 15.19 -1.16
CA LEU A 154 10.40 14.44 -2.41
C LEU A 154 11.85 14.04 -2.71
N SER A 155 12.79 14.98 -2.57
CA SER A 155 14.20 14.71 -2.78
C SER A 155 14.77 13.73 -1.76
N SER A 156 14.38 13.85 -0.48
CA SER A 156 14.77 12.91 0.57
C SER A 156 14.26 11.48 0.30
N LEU A 157 13.02 11.34 -0.16
CA LEU A 157 12.45 10.04 -0.53
C LEU A 157 13.24 9.36 -1.66
N GLU A 158 13.67 10.13 -2.66
CA GLU A 158 14.48 9.62 -3.77
C GLU A 158 15.91 9.25 -3.32
N GLU A 159 16.59 10.14 -2.62
CA GLU A 159 17.96 9.93 -2.13
C GLU A 159 18.08 8.70 -1.22
N ARG A 160 17.04 8.41 -0.45
CA ARG A 160 16.98 7.28 0.47
C ARG A 160 16.41 6.00 -0.14
N GLY A 161 16.00 6.03 -1.42
CA GLY A 161 15.39 4.88 -2.10
C GLY A 161 14.03 4.47 -1.52
N GLN A 162 13.27 5.44 -0.98
CA GLN A 162 11.96 5.22 -0.37
C GLN A 162 10.80 5.26 -1.37
N VAL A 163 11.05 5.66 -2.62
CA VAL A 163 10.05 5.57 -3.69
C VAL A 163 10.04 4.14 -4.21
N VAL A 164 9.04 3.38 -3.80
CA VAL A 164 8.93 1.94 -4.09
C VAL A 164 8.31 1.70 -5.46
N PHE A 165 7.30 2.48 -5.84
CA PHE A 165 6.64 2.36 -7.13
C PHE A 165 6.39 3.72 -7.77
N ARG A 166 6.58 3.79 -9.10
CA ARG A 166 6.18 4.93 -9.93
C ARG A 166 5.19 4.47 -11.01
N TYR A 167 4.23 5.32 -11.31
CA TYR A 167 3.42 5.14 -12.52
C TYR A 167 4.30 5.26 -13.75
N CYS A 168 4.17 4.30 -14.66
CA CYS A 168 4.91 4.24 -15.92
C CYS A 168 3.99 3.78 -17.05
N ASP A 169 4.49 3.82 -18.27
CA ASP A 169 3.86 3.16 -19.41
C ASP A 169 4.18 1.65 -19.47
N PRO A 170 3.60 0.89 -20.41
CA PRO A 170 3.87 -0.56 -20.54
C PRO A 170 5.34 -0.91 -20.76
N ASP A 171 6.13 0.01 -21.32
CA ASP A 171 7.57 -0.17 -21.58
C ASP A 171 8.45 0.21 -20.39
N GLY A 172 7.81 0.69 -19.30
CA GLY A 172 8.48 1.07 -18.05
C GLY A 172 8.99 2.52 -18.02
N GLU A 173 8.63 3.34 -19.01
CA GLU A 173 9.03 4.74 -19.04
C GLU A 173 8.11 5.60 -18.16
N VAL A 174 8.72 6.37 -17.28
CA VAL A 174 8.01 7.27 -16.35
C VAL A 174 7.71 8.58 -17.06
N THR A 175 6.50 8.69 -17.60
CA THR A 175 6.06 9.85 -18.36
C THR A 175 4.91 10.59 -17.70
N LYS A 176 4.67 11.85 -18.10
CA LYS A 176 3.49 12.59 -17.63
C LYS A 176 2.19 11.91 -18.07
N GLY A 177 2.18 11.26 -19.22
CA GLY A 177 1.00 10.57 -19.78
C GLY A 177 0.63 9.30 -19.03
N SER A 178 1.59 8.66 -18.35
CA SER A 178 1.35 7.46 -17.55
C SER A 178 0.86 7.76 -16.11
N ASN A 179 0.79 9.05 -15.71
CA ASN A 179 0.34 9.46 -14.40
C ASN A 179 -1.19 9.62 -14.37
N PRO A 180 -1.94 8.75 -13.66
CA PRO A 180 -3.41 8.74 -13.73
C PRO A 180 -4.06 9.83 -12.88
N ASN A 181 -3.33 10.46 -11.95
CA ASN A 181 -3.92 11.24 -10.87
C ASN A 181 -3.20 12.55 -10.51
N GLY A 182 -2.04 12.82 -11.13
CA GLY A 182 -1.25 14.02 -10.86
C GLY A 182 -0.23 13.87 -9.72
N SER A 183 0.00 12.66 -9.21
CA SER A 183 0.98 12.39 -8.15
C SER A 183 2.34 13.00 -8.46
N ALA A 184 2.93 13.68 -7.47
CA ALA A 184 4.25 14.25 -7.56
C ALA A 184 5.27 13.20 -8.05
N ARG A 185 6.08 13.55 -9.06
CA ARG A 185 7.12 12.69 -9.65
C ARG A 185 6.62 11.28 -10.01
N ASN A 186 5.35 11.13 -10.42
CA ASN A 186 4.69 9.85 -10.73
C ASN A 186 4.70 8.83 -9.57
N ILE A 187 4.84 9.26 -8.33
CA ILE A 187 4.89 8.36 -7.18
C ILE A 187 3.55 7.62 -7.04
N ALA A 188 3.60 6.30 -7.09
CA ALA A 188 2.46 5.40 -6.87
C ALA A 188 2.51 4.73 -5.49
N GLY A 189 3.70 4.63 -4.88
CA GLY A 189 3.90 4.07 -3.55
C GLY A 189 5.28 4.42 -2.97
N ILE A 190 5.30 4.60 -1.64
CA ILE A 190 6.50 4.92 -0.87
C ILE A 190 6.62 4.02 0.36
N CYS A 191 7.83 3.88 0.90
CA CYS A 191 8.05 3.25 2.19
C CYS A 191 8.63 4.22 3.22
N ASN A 192 8.59 3.81 4.51
CA ASN A 192 9.30 4.50 5.58
C ASN A 192 10.83 4.27 5.48
N GLU A 193 11.61 4.95 6.33
CA GLU A 193 13.09 4.83 6.33
C GLU A 193 13.57 3.40 6.60
N ALA A 194 12.86 2.65 7.45
CA ALA A 194 13.19 1.25 7.75
C ALA A 194 12.78 0.28 6.63
N GLY A 195 12.00 0.72 5.64
CA GLY A 195 11.54 -0.06 4.50
C GLY A 195 10.40 -1.05 4.81
N ASN A 196 9.96 -1.15 6.06
CA ASN A 196 8.96 -2.13 6.51
C ASN A 196 7.51 -1.63 6.48
N VAL A 197 7.28 -0.34 6.26
CA VAL A 197 5.94 0.23 6.06
C VAL A 197 5.83 0.72 4.62
N LEU A 198 4.95 0.11 3.83
CA LEU A 198 4.65 0.50 2.45
C LEU A 198 3.24 1.11 2.38
N GLY A 199 3.11 2.24 1.70
CA GLY A 199 1.84 2.78 1.24
C GLY A 199 1.81 2.85 -0.27
N MET A 200 0.73 2.39 -0.91
CA MET A 200 0.54 2.46 -2.36
C MET A 200 -0.92 2.69 -2.73
N MET A 201 -1.17 3.45 -3.80
CA MET A 201 -2.53 3.69 -4.28
C MET A 201 -3.11 2.55 -5.12
N PRO A 202 -2.34 1.85 -5.96
CA PRO A 202 -2.82 0.68 -6.68
C PRO A 202 -3.19 -0.48 -5.76
N HIS A 203 -4.10 -1.35 -6.24
CA HIS A 203 -4.72 -2.45 -5.51
C HIS A 203 -4.12 -3.82 -5.90
N PRO A 204 -3.03 -4.29 -5.27
CA PRO A 204 -2.46 -5.60 -5.56
C PRO A 204 -3.42 -6.75 -5.23
N GLU A 205 -4.29 -6.58 -4.24
CA GLU A 205 -5.29 -7.58 -3.86
C GLU A 205 -6.35 -7.82 -4.94
N ARG A 206 -6.54 -6.86 -5.83
CA ARG A 206 -7.50 -6.92 -6.95
C ARG A 206 -6.89 -7.40 -8.28
N CYS A 207 -5.64 -7.84 -8.26
CA CYS A 207 -4.97 -8.47 -9.40
C CYS A 207 -4.00 -9.55 -8.93
N SER A 208 -4.50 -10.45 -8.09
CA SER A 208 -3.73 -11.58 -7.51
C SER A 208 -3.93 -12.88 -8.27
N GLU A 209 -4.88 -12.93 -9.21
CA GLU A 209 -5.26 -14.08 -10.01
C GLU A 209 -5.45 -13.68 -11.47
N GLU A 210 -5.06 -14.52 -12.42
CA GLU A 210 -5.20 -14.27 -13.86
C GLU A 210 -6.65 -13.96 -14.30
N ALA A 211 -7.63 -14.55 -13.63
CA ALA A 211 -9.04 -14.30 -13.87
C ALA A 211 -9.44 -12.83 -13.67
N MET A 212 -8.65 -12.07 -12.94
CA MET A 212 -8.87 -10.64 -12.69
C MET A 212 -8.14 -9.74 -13.74
N GLY A 213 -7.54 -10.32 -14.78
CA GLY A 213 -6.87 -9.59 -15.87
C GLY A 213 -5.38 -9.32 -15.65
N SER A 214 -4.84 -9.65 -14.48
CA SER A 214 -3.41 -9.67 -14.13
C SER A 214 -3.24 -10.44 -12.82
N ALA A 215 -2.11 -11.12 -12.65
CA ALA A 215 -1.67 -11.72 -11.39
C ALA A 215 -0.46 -11.00 -10.76
N ASP A 216 -0.09 -9.83 -11.28
CA ASP A 216 1.10 -9.10 -10.83
C ASP A 216 1.02 -8.66 -9.37
N GLY A 217 -0.19 -8.39 -8.86
CA GLY A 217 -0.40 -8.02 -7.47
C GLY A 217 -0.02 -9.11 -6.47
N ARG A 218 -0.17 -10.38 -6.84
CA ARG A 218 0.25 -11.52 -6.03
C ARG A 218 1.73 -11.46 -5.67
N ARG A 219 2.57 -10.96 -6.58
CA ARG A 219 4.03 -10.87 -6.39
C ARG A 219 4.42 -10.07 -5.15
N LEU A 220 3.62 -9.05 -4.75
CA LEU A 220 3.88 -8.27 -3.55
C LEU A 220 3.63 -9.08 -2.27
N PHE A 221 2.59 -9.90 -2.27
CA PHE A 221 2.27 -10.78 -1.14
C PHE A 221 3.24 -11.96 -1.06
N ASP A 222 3.61 -12.56 -2.19
CA ASP A 222 4.65 -13.61 -2.25
C ASP A 222 6.00 -13.08 -1.75
N ALA A 223 6.36 -11.84 -2.11
CA ALA A 223 7.56 -11.16 -1.60
C ALA A 223 7.55 -11.01 -0.08
N MET A 224 6.42 -10.57 0.49
CA MET A 224 6.22 -10.46 1.93
C MET A 224 6.39 -11.80 2.64
N VAL A 225 5.83 -12.87 2.06
CA VAL A 225 5.97 -14.25 2.58
C VAL A 225 7.43 -14.69 2.58
N ALA A 226 8.12 -14.50 1.46
CA ALA A 226 9.53 -14.86 1.33
C ALA A 226 10.39 -14.11 2.37
N TRP A 227 10.17 -12.80 2.52
CA TRP A 227 10.91 -11.98 3.47
C TRP A 227 10.68 -12.43 4.94
N LEU A 228 9.44 -12.78 5.30
CA LEU A 228 9.14 -13.29 6.65
C LEU A 228 9.76 -14.65 6.90
N GLY A 229 9.84 -15.52 5.90
CA GLY A 229 10.49 -16.83 5.99
C GLY A 229 12.01 -16.77 6.15
N GLU A 230 12.65 -15.67 5.77
CA GLU A 230 14.10 -15.44 5.92
C GLU A 230 14.49 -14.86 7.30
N ARG A 231 13.52 -14.41 8.11
CA ARG A 231 13.82 -13.86 9.45
C ARG A 231 14.16 -14.99 10.42
N PRO A 232 15.25 -14.87 11.18
CA PRO A 232 15.52 -15.82 12.27
C PRO A 232 14.39 -15.74 13.30
N ALA A 233 13.99 -16.91 13.79
CA ALA A 233 12.96 -17.07 14.82
C ALA A 233 13.38 -16.42 16.15
#